data_4c17cd02387364ec5d436e481231b0cc
#
_entry.id   4c17cd02387364ec5d436e481231b0cc
#
_cell.length_a   1.000
_cell.length_b   1.000
_cell.length_c   1.000
_cell.angle_alpha   90.00
_cell.angle_beta   90.00
_cell.angle_gamma   90.00
#
_symmetry.space_group_name_H-M   'P 1'
#
loop_
_entity.id
_entity.type
_entity.pdbx_description
1 polymer ?
#
loop_
_entity_poly.entity_id
_entity_poly.type
_entity_poly.pdbx_seq_one_letter_code
_entity_poly.pdbx_strand_id
1 'polypeptide(L)'
;MQLKLRGKNLGIQPQSANLPFPWEQGRIQDALLLVAAVHPRVMAGEVTLKTAIQEAGQTLAAQHASSEAKASWPAIVDAYKRHLQTRKNQIPDSTYDCNYKPYFQVALELLRSRTAPQTGPDLINEVLHAQRTSNKPGTLYGTPLTPWAEQTSSRYACCLALKNLLEYAFDKHGVARCWRVGKSDYDDLLGPKQRNRPKAALTDQEILDLHAAIKPRNHRWANVIRLLAAYGLREWEINHLEVRENHKGQPQMFCSKGKVSANRGRKQQNPERWLIDLPLSSAEERISWGLVDEWSSNAVELPNTVDGKAFGTWLRRQPEWKELVSKYDAQGQYLKPYAFRDSFSVRCTRYGIADSHASEVMGHSPEVHRRSYRTSRQEDVLDAFTNAKMSA
;
A
#
# COMPACT_ATOMS: atom_id res chain seq x y z
N MET A 1 12.84 -15.32 -41.22
CA MET A 1 11.53 -15.94 -41.49
C MET A 1 10.94 -15.35 -42.75
N GLN A 2 10.26 -16.15 -43.56
CA GLN A 2 9.62 -15.70 -44.80
C GLN A 2 8.10 -15.66 -44.62
N LEU A 3 7.48 -14.59 -45.06
CA LEU A 3 6.04 -14.47 -45.29
C LEU A 3 5.73 -15.05 -46.68
N LYS A 4 4.79 -16.00 -46.75
CA LYS A 4 4.36 -16.61 -48.01
C LYS A 4 2.87 -16.37 -48.21
N LEU A 5 2.53 -15.74 -49.33
CA LEU A 5 1.15 -15.60 -49.80
C LEU A 5 0.84 -16.74 -50.75
N ARG A 6 -0.18 -17.56 -50.45
CA ARG A 6 -0.66 -18.64 -51.28
C ARG A 6 -2.12 -18.34 -51.66
N GLY A 7 -2.32 -17.88 -52.85
CA GLY A 7 -3.65 -17.46 -53.33
C GLY A 7 -4.20 -18.30 -54.49
N LYS A 8 -3.98 -19.62 -54.50
CA LYS A 8 -4.37 -20.50 -55.61
C LYS A 8 -5.86 -20.40 -56.02
N ASN A 9 -6.74 -20.08 -55.07
CA ASN A 9 -8.19 -19.96 -55.32
C ASN A 9 -8.62 -18.51 -55.62
N LEU A 10 -7.70 -17.55 -55.62
CA LEU A 10 -8.00 -16.11 -55.77
C LEU A 10 -7.33 -15.49 -57.01
N GLY A 11 -6.74 -16.31 -57.89
CA GLY A 11 -6.07 -15.85 -59.07
C GLY A 11 -4.76 -15.09 -58.87
N ILE A 12 -4.23 -15.08 -57.63
CA ILE A 12 -3.02 -14.35 -57.31
C ILE A 12 -1.81 -15.29 -57.40
N GLN A 13 -0.76 -14.88 -58.12
CA GLN A 13 0.49 -15.63 -58.20
C GLN A 13 1.13 -15.76 -56.78
N PRO A 14 1.67 -16.94 -56.46
CA PRO A 14 2.34 -17.16 -55.18
C PRO A 14 3.52 -16.18 -55.01
N GLN A 15 3.55 -15.49 -53.89
CA GLN A 15 4.62 -14.53 -53.57
C GLN A 15 5.28 -14.90 -52.24
N SER A 16 6.56 -14.61 -52.09
CA SER A 16 7.27 -14.75 -50.81
C SER A 16 8.23 -13.58 -50.61
N ALA A 17 8.35 -13.13 -49.36
CA ALA A 17 9.30 -12.10 -48.98
C ALA A 17 9.81 -12.29 -47.54
N ASN A 18 11.01 -11.82 -47.26
CA ASN A 18 11.59 -11.89 -45.94
C ASN A 18 10.95 -10.81 -45.03
N LEU A 19 10.80 -11.13 -43.74
CA LEU A 19 10.44 -10.13 -42.75
C LEU A 19 11.55 -9.06 -42.68
N PRO A 20 11.18 -7.76 -42.45
CA PRO A 20 12.15 -6.66 -42.37
C PRO A 20 12.91 -6.62 -41.03
N PHE A 21 12.69 -7.59 -40.15
CA PHE A 21 13.31 -7.70 -38.83
C PHE A 21 13.57 -9.18 -38.48
N PRO A 22 14.52 -9.49 -37.54
CA PRO A 22 14.76 -10.83 -37.07
C PRO A 22 13.51 -11.41 -36.36
N TRP A 23 13.30 -12.71 -36.47
CA TRP A 23 12.19 -13.37 -35.79
C TRP A 23 12.59 -13.69 -34.35
N GLU A 24 11.98 -12.98 -33.41
CA GLU A 24 12.16 -13.13 -31.98
C GLU A 24 10.78 -13.16 -31.30
N GLN A 25 10.67 -13.78 -30.11
CA GLN A 25 9.40 -13.91 -29.40
C GLN A 25 8.77 -12.53 -29.10
N GLY A 26 9.58 -11.51 -28.79
CA GLY A 26 9.13 -10.12 -28.57
C GLY A 26 8.60 -9.40 -29.82
N ARG A 27 8.81 -9.95 -31.01
CA ARG A 27 8.43 -9.34 -32.31
C ARG A 27 7.17 -9.93 -32.95
N ILE A 28 6.46 -10.80 -32.27
CA ILE A 28 5.21 -11.41 -32.78
C ILE A 28 4.17 -10.34 -33.12
N GLN A 29 4.06 -9.31 -32.29
CA GLN A 29 3.10 -8.22 -32.49
C GLN A 29 3.46 -7.37 -33.73
N ASP A 30 4.75 -7.10 -33.95
CA ASP A 30 5.24 -6.37 -35.13
C ASP A 30 4.93 -7.17 -36.40
N ALA A 31 5.08 -8.49 -36.33
CA ALA A 31 4.73 -9.36 -37.44
C ALA A 31 3.22 -9.37 -37.73
N LEU A 32 2.37 -9.35 -36.70
CA LEU A 32 0.92 -9.28 -36.87
C LEU A 32 0.49 -7.91 -37.47
N LEU A 33 1.07 -6.82 -36.97
CA LEU A 33 0.80 -5.47 -37.51
C LEU A 33 1.27 -5.35 -38.96
N LEU A 34 2.45 -5.93 -39.28
CA LEU A 34 2.96 -5.98 -40.64
C LEU A 34 1.99 -6.75 -41.56
N VAL A 35 1.54 -7.94 -41.14
CA VAL A 35 0.58 -8.73 -41.92
C VAL A 35 -0.73 -7.98 -42.08
N ALA A 36 -1.26 -7.35 -41.07
CA ALA A 36 -2.50 -6.58 -41.13
C ALA A 36 -2.40 -5.38 -42.10
N ALA A 37 -1.25 -4.72 -42.16
CA ALA A 37 -1.02 -3.60 -43.06
C ALA A 37 -0.78 -4.03 -44.52
N VAL A 38 -0.11 -5.18 -44.72
CA VAL A 38 0.34 -5.68 -46.04
C VAL A 38 -0.76 -6.44 -46.75
N HIS A 39 -1.48 -7.31 -46.01
CA HIS A 39 -2.43 -8.29 -46.63
C HIS A 39 -3.53 -7.60 -47.47
N PRO A 40 -4.26 -6.58 -47.03
CA PRO A 40 -5.32 -5.96 -47.85
C PRO A 40 -4.81 -5.37 -49.15
N ARG A 41 -3.65 -4.71 -49.15
CA ARG A 41 -3.08 -4.05 -50.28
C ARG A 41 -2.57 -5.01 -51.35
N VAL A 42 -1.97 -6.12 -50.91
CA VAL A 42 -1.51 -7.18 -51.82
C VAL A 42 -2.69 -7.95 -52.40
N MET A 43 -3.74 -8.20 -51.59
CA MET A 43 -4.96 -8.84 -52.05
C MET A 43 -5.76 -7.98 -53.04
N ALA A 44 -5.72 -6.67 -52.91
CA ALA A 44 -6.30 -5.72 -53.87
C ALA A 44 -5.46 -5.59 -55.17
N GLY A 45 -4.29 -6.19 -55.24
CA GLY A 45 -3.39 -6.09 -56.39
C GLY A 45 -2.69 -4.73 -56.52
N GLU A 46 -2.73 -3.86 -55.50
CA GLU A 46 -2.13 -2.54 -55.54
C GLU A 46 -0.61 -2.57 -55.56
N VAL A 47 -0.01 -3.50 -54.85
CA VAL A 47 1.46 -3.64 -54.73
C VAL A 47 1.87 -5.12 -54.62
N THR A 48 3.14 -5.40 -54.91
CA THR A 48 3.70 -6.73 -54.64
C THR A 48 3.95 -6.97 -53.17
N LEU A 49 3.97 -8.23 -52.74
CA LEU A 49 4.25 -8.57 -51.31
C LEU A 49 5.59 -8.01 -50.85
N LYS A 50 6.62 -8.01 -51.69
CA LYS A 50 7.95 -7.49 -51.38
C LYS A 50 7.93 -5.97 -51.15
N THR A 51 7.27 -5.24 -52.03
CA THR A 51 7.13 -3.77 -51.91
C THR A 51 6.31 -3.40 -50.67
N ALA A 52 5.17 -4.04 -50.44
CA ALA A 52 4.32 -3.79 -49.27
C ALA A 52 5.04 -4.04 -47.96
N ILE A 53 5.83 -5.10 -47.86
CA ILE A 53 6.63 -5.44 -46.67
C ILE A 53 7.73 -4.40 -46.44
N GLN A 54 8.38 -3.92 -47.49
CA GLN A 54 9.42 -2.91 -47.39
C GLN A 54 8.86 -1.58 -46.90
N GLU A 55 7.76 -1.12 -47.45
CA GLU A 55 7.08 0.13 -47.03
C GLU A 55 6.54 0.05 -45.60
N ALA A 56 5.81 -1.04 -45.29
CA ALA A 56 5.29 -1.25 -43.95
C ALA A 56 6.41 -1.44 -42.91
N GLY A 57 7.51 -2.08 -43.28
CA GLY A 57 8.70 -2.23 -42.44
C GLY A 57 9.40 -0.90 -42.16
N GLN A 58 9.48 0.01 -43.14
CA GLN A 58 10.00 1.37 -42.93
C GLN A 58 9.08 2.17 -42.00
N THR A 59 7.77 2.05 -42.16
CA THR A 59 6.79 2.71 -41.28
C THR A 59 6.88 2.18 -39.82
N LEU A 60 7.01 0.88 -39.64
CA LEU A 60 7.22 0.29 -38.32
C LEU A 60 8.55 0.73 -37.70
N ALA A 61 9.64 0.72 -38.49
CA ALA A 61 10.96 1.20 -38.05
C ALA A 61 10.93 2.67 -37.65
N ALA A 62 10.24 3.50 -38.43
CA ALA A 62 10.05 4.94 -38.11
C ALA A 62 9.20 5.15 -36.88
N GLN A 63 8.18 4.33 -36.67
CA GLN A 63 7.37 4.34 -35.43
C GLN A 63 8.21 3.93 -34.20
N HIS A 64 9.02 2.89 -34.31
CA HIS A 64 9.95 2.49 -33.25
C HIS A 64 11.00 3.58 -32.97
N ALA A 65 11.65 4.11 -34.01
CA ALA A 65 12.63 5.20 -33.86
C ALA A 65 12.00 6.49 -33.28
N SER A 66 10.76 6.79 -33.65
CA SER A 66 10.05 7.97 -33.10
C SER A 66 9.62 7.75 -31.64
N SER A 67 9.38 6.49 -31.21
CA SER A 67 9.05 6.17 -29.83
C SER A 67 10.30 6.15 -28.93
N GLU A 68 11.44 5.69 -29.46
CA GLU A 68 12.72 5.73 -28.73
C GLU A 68 13.27 7.16 -28.56
N ALA A 69 12.94 8.09 -29.48
CA ALA A 69 13.37 9.48 -29.39
C ALA A 69 12.51 10.36 -28.47
N LYS A 70 11.34 9.89 -28.00
CA LYS A 70 10.32 10.79 -27.42
C LYS A 70 10.32 10.96 -25.91
N ALA A 71 10.81 10.07 -25.11
CA ALA A 71 11.02 10.33 -23.69
C ALA A 71 11.96 9.31 -23.05
N SER A 72 12.97 9.77 -22.35
CA SER A 72 13.80 8.91 -21.50
C SER A 72 12.98 8.42 -20.30
N TRP A 73 13.26 7.22 -19.80
CA TRP A 73 12.58 6.67 -18.61
C TRP A 73 12.59 7.62 -17.41
N PRO A 74 13.68 8.34 -17.09
CA PRO A 74 13.65 9.36 -16.05
C PRO A 74 12.59 10.44 -16.30
N ALA A 75 12.50 10.95 -17.53
CA ALA A 75 11.50 11.97 -17.90
C ALA A 75 10.07 11.44 -17.80
N ILE A 76 9.84 10.17 -18.14
CA ILE A 76 8.53 9.49 -17.98
C ILE A 76 8.17 9.37 -16.49
N VAL A 77 9.11 8.97 -15.64
CA VAL A 77 8.87 8.86 -14.18
C VAL A 77 8.55 10.23 -13.58
N ASP A 78 9.26 11.29 -13.98
CA ASP A 78 8.99 12.66 -13.53
C ASP A 78 7.62 13.17 -14.02
N ALA A 79 7.25 12.86 -15.25
CA ALA A 79 5.93 13.18 -15.80
C ALA A 79 4.84 12.41 -15.05
N TYR A 80 5.06 11.15 -14.75
CA TYR A 80 4.11 10.33 -13.97
C TYR A 80 3.97 10.84 -12.52
N LYS A 81 5.06 11.26 -11.86
CA LYS A 81 4.99 11.93 -10.56
C LYS A 81 4.07 13.14 -10.60
N ARG A 82 4.27 14.03 -11.58
CA ARG A 82 3.41 15.21 -11.79
C ARG A 82 1.96 14.81 -12.03
N HIS A 83 1.72 13.80 -12.87
CA HIS A 83 0.38 13.26 -13.12
C HIS A 83 -0.30 12.78 -11.84
N LEU A 84 0.39 12.03 -10.98
CA LEU A 84 -0.13 11.57 -9.70
C LEU A 84 -0.49 12.72 -8.75
N GLN A 85 0.23 13.83 -8.83
CA GLN A 85 0.04 15.02 -7.99
C GLN A 85 -1.04 15.98 -8.53
N THR A 86 -1.35 15.93 -9.83
CA THR A 86 -2.31 16.86 -10.49
C THR A 86 -3.65 16.22 -10.85
N ARG A 87 -3.73 14.89 -10.88
CA ARG A 87 -4.99 14.18 -11.17
C ARG A 87 -6.06 14.44 -10.12
N LYS A 88 -7.33 14.15 -10.41
CA LYS A 88 -8.47 14.32 -9.49
C LYS A 88 -8.23 13.75 -8.08
N ASN A 89 -7.54 12.60 -7.99
CA ASN A 89 -7.13 11.97 -6.73
C ASN A 89 -5.64 12.20 -6.49
N GLN A 90 -5.29 13.44 -6.17
CA GLN A 90 -3.91 13.83 -5.88
C GLN A 90 -3.33 13.04 -4.72
N ILE A 91 -2.05 12.67 -4.85
CA ILE A 91 -1.30 12.08 -3.75
C ILE A 91 -0.32 13.11 -3.17
N PRO A 92 -0.14 13.17 -1.83
CA PRO A 92 0.89 13.99 -1.19
C PRO A 92 2.30 13.51 -1.57
N ASP A 93 3.28 14.42 -1.50
CA ASP A 93 4.71 14.07 -1.70
C ASP A 93 5.16 12.96 -0.76
N SER A 94 4.74 12.99 0.51
CA SER A 94 5.06 11.93 1.47
C SER A 94 4.57 10.55 1.04
N THR A 95 3.39 10.46 0.40
CA THR A 95 2.87 9.21 -0.16
C THR A 95 3.68 8.77 -1.37
N TYR A 96 4.06 9.69 -2.25
CA TYR A 96 4.93 9.39 -3.38
C TYR A 96 6.28 8.86 -2.91
N ASP A 97 6.92 9.57 -1.97
CA ASP A 97 8.25 9.21 -1.46
C ASP A 97 8.27 7.84 -0.76
N CYS A 98 7.18 7.47 -0.09
CA CYS A 98 7.09 6.18 0.60
C CYS A 98 6.64 5.02 -0.30
N ASN A 99 5.69 5.25 -1.21
CA ASN A 99 4.95 4.17 -1.89
C ASN A 99 5.21 4.08 -3.41
N TYR A 100 6.01 4.99 -3.99
CA TYR A 100 6.31 4.97 -5.43
C TYR A 100 7.81 5.11 -5.71
N LYS A 101 8.43 6.14 -5.15
CA LYS A 101 9.84 6.47 -5.38
C LYS A 101 10.81 5.31 -5.17
N PRO A 102 10.70 4.48 -4.10
CA PRO A 102 11.62 3.36 -3.91
C PRO A 102 11.57 2.34 -5.05
N TYR A 103 10.40 2.08 -5.62
CA TYR A 103 10.21 1.14 -6.72
C TYR A 103 10.76 1.71 -8.02
N PHE A 104 10.46 2.98 -8.30
CA PHE A 104 10.91 3.66 -9.52
C PHE A 104 12.42 3.88 -9.54
N GLN A 105 13.04 4.13 -8.40
CA GLN A 105 14.51 4.23 -8.32
C GLN A 105 15.18 2.92 -8.74
N VAL A 106 14.73 1.79 -8.22
CA VAL A 106 15.28 0.48 -8.61
C VAL A 106 15.02 0.20 -10.09
N ALA A 107 13.82 0.48 -10.58
CA ALA A 107 13.49 0.32 -12.01
C ALA A 107 14.41 1.18 -12.91
N LEU A 108 14.66 2.44 -12.54
CA LEU A 108 15.56 3.32 -13.30
C LEU A 108 17.03 2.87 -13.24
N GLU A 109 17.48 2.31 -12.13
CA GLU A 109 18.82 1.72 -12.02
C GLU A 109 18.98 0.52 -12.95
N LEU A 110 18.00 -0.39 -12.98
CA LEU A 110 17.97 -1.55 -13.88
C LEU A 110 17.91 -1.14 -15.35
N LEU A 111 17.08 -0.17 -15.70
CA LEU A 111 16.96 0.35 -17.07
C LEU A 111 18.22 1.05 -17.59
N ARG A 112 19.11 1.47 -16.70
CA ARG A 112 20.44 2.03 -17.05
C ARG A 112 21.53 0.98 -17.11
N SER A 113 21.25 -0.23 -16.67
CA SER A 113 22.25 -1.30 -16.63
C SER A 113 22.60 -1.82 -18.03
N ARG A 114 23.74 -2.49 -18.15
CA ARG A 114 24.17 -3.12 -19.40
C ARG A 114 23.23 -4.24 -19.86
N THR A 115 22.55 -4.88 -18.93
CA THR A 115 21.57 -5.95 -19.14
C THR A 115 20.15 -5.46 -18.88
N ALA A 116 19.83 -4.24 -19.34
CA ALA A 116 18.52 -3.64 -19.10
C ALA A 116 17.37 -4.54 -19.56
N PRO A 117 16.31 -4.70 -18.77
CA PRO A 117 15.10 -5.40 -19.16
C PRO A 117 14.49 -4.80 -20.43
N GLN A 118 13.95 -5.66 -21.30
CA GLN A 118 13.40 -5.25 -22.59
C GLN A 118 11.88 -5.23 -22.61
N THR A 119 11.24 -5.76 -21.59
CA THR A 119 9.78 -5.80 -21.45
C THR A 119 9.31 -5.33 -20.07
N GLY A 120 8.04 -4.95 -19.98
CA GLY A 120 7.45 -4.55 -18.70
C GLY A 120 7.42 -5.68 -17.66
N PRO A 121 6.99 -6.90 -18.01
CA PRO A 121 7.06 -8.04 -17.09
C PRO A 121 8.47 -8.32 -16.59
N ASP A 122 9.49 -8.30 -17.46
CA ASP A 122 10.88 -8.51 -17.06
C ASP A 122 11.36 -7.42 -16.11
N LEU A 123 11.04 -6.15 -16.39
CA LEU A 123 11.40 -5.05 -15.51
C LEU A 123 10.81 -5.23 -14.11
N ILE A 124 9.53 -5.57 -14.02
CA ILE A 124 8.90 -5.79 -12.70
C ILE A 124 9.54 -6.97 -11.98
N ASN A 125 9.77 -8.07 -12.71
CA ASN A 125 10.41 -9.25 -12.14
C ASN A 125 11.81 -8.95 -11.60
N GLU A 126 12.65 -8.26 -12.37
CA GLU A 126 13.98 -7.86 -11.92
C GLU A 126 13.93 -6.89 -10.74
N VAL A 127 13.00 -5.93 -10.71
CA VAL A 127 12.81 -5.05 -9.55
C VAL A 127 12.47 -5.87 -8.30
N LEU A 128 11.56 -6.84 -8.40
CA LEU A 128 11.15 -7.67 -7.27
C LEU A 128 12.32 -8.49 -6.68
N HIS A 129 13.28 -8.88 -7.50
CA HIS A 129 14.44 -9.68 -7.10
C HIS A 129 15.73 -8.88 -6.91
N ALA A 130 15.69 -7.56 -7.17
CA ALA A 130 16.86 -6.71 -7.03
C ALA A 130 17.40 -6.69 -5.60
N GLN A 131 18.67 -7.04 -5.45
CA GLN A 131 19.37 -6.94 -4.18
C GLN A 131 19.73 -5.49 -3.88
N ARG A 132 19.41 -5.03 -2.68
CA ARG A 132 19.71 -3.68 -2.23
C ARG A 132 20.53 -3.74 -0.94
N THR A 133 21.38 -2.74 -0.75
CA THR A 133 22.08 -2.52 0.50
C THR A 133 21.45 -1.38 1.29
N SER A 134 21.49 -1.46 2.62
CA SER A 134 20.99 -0.41 3.49
C SER A 134 22.09 0.57 3.85
N ASN A 135 21.83 1.87 3.62
CA ASN A 135 22.68 2.97 4.07
C ASN A 135 22.05 3.74 5.24
N LYS A 136 21.02 3.17 5.90
CA LYS A 136 20.37 3.83 7.03
C LYS A 136 21.27 3.81 8.25
N PRO A 137 21.35 4.90 9.04
CA PRO A 137 22.05 4.92 10.31
C PRO A 137 21.53 3.80 11.24
N GLY A 138 22.44 3.11 11.90
CA GLY A 138 22.12 1.98 12.78
C GLY A 138 21.90 0.64 12.07
N THR A 139 21.98 0.60 10.73
CA THR A 139 22.02 -0.65 9.96
C THR A 139 23.47 -0.90 9.51
N LEU A 140 23.93 -2.15 9.54
CA LEU A 140 25.26 -2.48 9.03
C LEU A 140 25.34 -2.06 7.55
N TYR A 141 26.37 -1.26 7.23
CA TYR A 141 26.62 -0.82 5.87
C TYR A 141 26.85 -2.03 4.95
N GLY A 142 26.23 -2.00 3.80
CA GLY A 142 26.34 -3.09 2.84
C GLY A 142 25.49 -4.33 3.15
N THR A 143 24.68 -4.33 4.22
CA THR A 143 23.77 -5.45 4.49
C THR A 143 22.70 -5.53 3.39
N PRO A 144 22.56 -6.68 2.69
CA PRO A 144 21.52 -6.86 1.69
C PRO A 144 20.13 -6.70 2.31
N LEU A 145 19.28 -5.92 1.66
CA LEU A 145 17.87 -5.83 2.04
C LEU A 145 17.12 -6.99 1.39
N THR A 146 16.17 -7.56 2.13
CA THR A 146 15.24 -8.55 1.58
C THR A 146 14.46 -7.89 0.44
N PRO A 147 14.43 -8.49 -0.76
CA PRO A 147 13.58 -8.02 -1.84
C PRO A 147 12.11 -8.09 -1.41
N TRP A 148 11.22 -7.52 -2.21
CA TRP A 148 9.77 -7.57 -1.95
C TRP A 148 9.28 -9.01 -2.02
N ALA A 149 9.26 -9.67 -0.87
CA ALA A 149 8.96 -11.09 -0.74
C ALA A 149 7.53 -11.41 -1.19
N GLU A 150 7.33 -12.62 -1.66
CA GLU A 150 6.01 -13.14 -1.96
C GLU A 150 5.07 -13.02 -0.75
N GLN A 151 3.78 -12.99 -1.03
CA GLN A 151 2.74 -12.89 -0.01
C GLN A 151 2.82 -11.64 0.89
N THR A 152 3.48 -10.56 0.43
CA THR A 152 3.54 -9.30 1.17
C THR A 152 2.73 -8.19 0.48
N SER A 153 2.17 -7.29 1.28
CA SER A 153 1.50 -6.08 0.75
C SER A 153 2.48 -5.14 0.04
N SER A 154 3.76 -5.17 0.40
CA SER A 154 4.80 -4.39 -0.27
C SER A 154 5.09 -4.89 -1.69
N ARG A 155 5.08 -6.22 -1.92
CA ARG A 155 5.16 -6.78 -3.27
C ARG A 155 3.97 -6.34 -4.13
N TYR A 156 2.76 -6.46 -3.60
CA TYR A 156 1.56 -6.00 -4.29
C TYR A 156 1.65 -4.50 -4.66
N ALA A 157 2.07 -3.64 -3.71
CA ALA A 157 2.22 -2.22 -3.96
C ALA A 157 3.29 -1.91 -5.01
N CYS A 158 4.42 -2.64 -5.02
CA CYS A 158 5.47 -2.52 -6.01
C CYS A 158 4.96 -2.88 -7.41
N CYS A 159 4.37 -4.05 -7.57
CA CYS A 159 3.81 -4.52 -8.85
C CYS A 159 2.76 -3.53 -9.39
N LEU A 160 1.85 -3.07 -8.53
CA LEU A 160 0.80 -2.12 -8.91
C LEU A 160 1.38 -0.76 -9.35
N ALA A 161 2.35 -0.24 -8.60
CA ALA A 161 2.98 1.05 -8.91
C ALA A 161 3.72 1.00 -10.25
N LEU A 162 4.49 -0.05 -10.49
CA LEU A 162 5.23 -0.24 -11.74
C LEU A 162 4.29 -0.51 -12.92
N LYS A 163 3.30 -1.38 -12.77
CA LYS A 163 2.28 -1.61 -13.81
C LYS A 163 1.62 -0.29 -14.23
N ASN A 164 1.18 0.52 -13.28
CA ASN A 164 0.53 1.80 -13.58
C ASN A 164 1.49 2.81 -14.24
N LEU A 165 2.77 2.82 -13.88
CA LEU A 165 3.80 3.61 -14.57
C LEU A 165 3.95 3.17 -16.03
N LEU A 166 4.04 1.88 -16.28
CA LEU A 166 4.20 1.31 -17.62
C LEU A 166 2.97 1.54 -18.50
N GLU A 167 1.77 1.43 -17.95
CA GLU A 167 0.55 1.80 -18.66
C GLU A 167 0.52 3.30 -19.00
N TYR A 168 0.90 4.17 -18.06
CA TYR A 168 1.02 5.60 -18.32
C TYR A 168 2.06 5.90 -19.39
N ALA A 169 3.21 5.23 -19.37
CA ALA A 169 4.26 5.36 -20.37
C ALA A 169 3.74 4.97 -21.76
N PHE A 170 2.99 3.89 -21.87
CA PHE A 170 2.37 3.47 -23.12
C PHE A 170 1.33 4.50 -23.61
N ASP A 171 0.39 4.89 -22.73
CA ASP A 171 -0.74 5.73 -23.10
C ASP A 171 -0.34 7.21 -23.41
N LYS A 172 0.68 7.73 -22.72
CA LYS A 172 1.05 9.17 -22.79
C LYS A 172 2.36 9.46 -23.50
N HIS A 173 3.25 8.48 -23.57
CA HIS A 173 4.57 8.64 -24.17
C HIS A 173 4.83 7.70 -25.35
N GLY A 174 3.88 6.83 -25.69
CA GLY A 174 3.94 5.98 -26.87
C GLY A 174 5.06 4.94 -26.83
N VAL A 175 5.45 4.48 -25.61
CA VAL A 175 6.43 3.39 -25.51
C VAL A 175 5.88 2.10 -26.14
N ALA A 176 6.77 1.22 -26.57
CA ALA A 176 6.40 -0.02 -27.25
C ALA A 176 5.44 -0.88 -26.39
N ARG A 177 4.56 -1.63 -27.05
CA ARG A 177 3.54 -2.47 -26.39
C ARG A 177 4.12 -3.54 -25.47
N CYS A 178 5.36 -3.98 -25.71
CA CYS A 178 6.05 -4.95 -24.84
C CYS A 178 6.26 -4.46 -23.40
N TRP A 179 6.16 -3.14 -23.18
CA TRP A 179 6.20 -2.54 -21.84
C TRP A 179 4.89 -2.65 -21.05
N ARG A 180 3.77 -2.98 -21.73
CA ARG A 180 2.51 -3.25 -20.99
C ARG A 180 2.54 -4.61 -20.32
N VAL A 181 1.99 -4.66 -19.12
CA VAL A 181 1.89 -5.90 -18.33
C VAL A 181 0.48 -6.47 -18.48
N GLY A 182 0.39 -7.63 -19.11
CA GLY A 182 -0.85 -8.37 -19.25
C GLY A 182 -1.41 -8.85 -17.91
N LYS A 183 -2.67 -9.28 -17.91
CA LYS A 183 -3.29 -9.77 -16.66
C LYS A 183 -2.59 -11.06 -16.18
N SER A 184 -2.27 -11.98 -17.08
CA SER A 184 -1.58 -13.23 -16.73
C SER A 184 -0.22 -12.93 -16.10
N ASP A 185 0.62 -12.14 -16.79
CA ASP A 185 1.95 -11.77 -16.30
C ASP A 185 1.87 -11.06 -14.94
N TYR A 186 0.85 -10.21 -14.76
CA TYR A 186 0.65 -9.51 -13.50
C TYR A 186 0.29 -10.44 -12.35
N ASP A 187 -0.59 -11.41 -12.61
CA ASP A 187 -0.99 -12.40 -11.62
C ASP A 187 0.20 -13.31 -11.23
N ASP A 188 1.03 -13.70 -12.21
CA ASP A 188 2.27 -14.47 -11.99
C ASP A 188 3.30 -13.68 -11.17
N LEU A 189 3.50 -12.40 -11.48
CA LEU A 189 4.39 -11.50 -10.74
C LEU A 189 3.95 -11.29 -9.30
N LEU A 190 2.66 -11.25 -9.02
CA LEU A 190 2.14 -11.16 -7.65
C LEU A 190 2.42 -12.43 -6.86
N GLY A 191 2.36 -13.58 -7.52
CA GLY A 191 2.47 -14.87 -6.87
C GLY A 191 1.26 -15.20 -5.98
N PRO A 192 1.37 -16.18 -5.08
CA PRO A 192 0.28 -16.62 -4.23
C PRO A 192 -0.21 -15.50 -3.31
N LYS A 193 -1.53 -15.45 -3.10
CA LYS A 193 -2.13 -14.45 -2.20
C LYS A 193 -1.61 -14.61 -0.78
N GLN A 194 -1.33 -13.47 -0.15
CA GLN A 194 -0.97 -13.43 1.26
C GLN A 194 -2.04 -14.13 2.10
N ARG A 195 -1.63 -15.11 2.90
CA ARG A 195 -2.48 -15.59 4.00
C ARG A 195 -2.57 -14.47 5.04
N ASN A 196 -3.74 -13.88 5.17
CA ASN A 196 -3.97 -12.87 6.19
C ASN A 196 -3.85 -13.52 7.57
N ARG A 197 -2.75 -13.27 8.26
CA ARG A 197 -2.65 -13.60 9.68
C ARG A 197 -3.63 -12.70 10.45
N PRO A 198 -4.41 -13.26 11.40
CA PRO A 198 -5.28 -12.44 12.22
C PRO A 198 -4.49 -11.36 12.96
N LYS A 199 -5.05 -10.16 13.05
CA LYS A 199 -4.44 -9.10 13.85
C LYS A 199 -4.67 -9.40 15.33
N ALA A 200 -3.65 -9.21 16.13
CA ALA A 200 -3.76 -9.27 17.57
C ALA A 200 -4.27 -7.95 18.15
N ALA A 201 -5.14 -8.03 19.14
CA ALA A 201 -5.45 -6.96 20.08
C ALA A 201 -4.82 -7.30 21.44
N LEU A 202 -4.22 -6.32 22.10
CA LEU A 202 -3.69 -6.49 23.46
C LEU A 202 -4.84 -6.67 24.47
N THR A 203 -4.62 -7.46 25.48
CA THR A 203 -5.51 -7.46 26.65
C THR A 203 -5.30 -6.19 27.47
N ASP A 204 -6.29 -5.83 28.30
CA ASP A 204 -6.16 -4.67 29.18
C ASP A 204 -4.99 -4.85 30.16
N GLN A 205 -4.80 -6.06 30.70
CA GLN A 205 -3.67 -6.37 31.59
C GLN A 205 -2.32 -6.19 30.87
N GLU A 206 -2.16 -6.68 29.64
CA GLU A 206 -0.93 -6.48 28.88
C GLU A 206 -0.62 -4.99 28.62
N ILE A 207 -1.65 -4.18 28.43
CA ILE A 207 -1.48 -2.71 28.28
C ILE A 207 -1.02 -2.09 29.61
N LEU A 208 -1.62 -2.49 30.72
CA LEU A 208 -1.26 -2.01 32.07
C LEU A 208 0.17 -2.43 32.44
N ASP A 209 0.54 -3.67 32.20
CA ASP A 209 1.88 -4.19 32.48
C ASP A 209 2.94 -3.48 31.63
N LEU A 210 2.67 -3.30 30.33
CA LEU A 210 3.53 -2.57 29.43
C LEU A 210 3.71 -1.12 29.86
N HIS A 211 2.62 -0.44 30.24
CA HIS A 211 2.66 0.93 30.77
C HIS A 211 3.48 1.00 32.05
N ALA A 212 3.23 0.11 33.01
CA ALA A 212 3.95 0.05 34.29
C ALA A 212 5.45 -0.16 34.11
N ALA A 213 5.84 -1.05 33.19
CA ALA A 213 7.24 -1.31 32.89
C ALA A 213 7.95 -0.13 32.19
N ILE A 214 7.23 0.62 31.36
CA ILE A 214 7.78 1.74 30.59
C ILE A 214 7.83 3.05 31.43
N LYS A 215 6.84 3.32 32.24
CA LYS A 215 6.68 4.58 32.98
C LYS A 215 7.94 5.02 33.74
N PRO A 216 8.65 4.17 34.50
CA PRO A 216 9.86 4.56 35.24
C PRO A 216 11.02 4.98 34.32
N ARG A 217 11.08 4.40 33.12
CA ARG A 217 12.19 4.61 32.16
C ARG A 217 11.90 5.75 31.18
N ASN A 218 10.63 5.93 30.82
CA ASN A 218 10.22 6.96 29.88
C ASN A 218 8.74 7.33 30.03
N HIS A 219 8.47 8.26 30.96
CA HIS A 219 7.11 8.71 31.24
C HIS A 219 6.40 9.33 30.03
N ARG A 220 7.15 9.97 29.11
CA ARG A 220 6.56 10.59 27.91
C ARG A 220 5.94 9.56 26.96
N TRP A 221 6.64 8.44 26.71
CA TRP A 221 6.08 7.36 25.91
C TRP A 221 5.03 6.56 26.68
N ALA A 222 5.12 6.46 28.00
CA ALA A 222 4.06 5.90 28.83
C ALA A 222 2.76 6.71 28.71
N ASN A 223 2.85 8.04 28.65
CA ASN A 223 1.70 8.90 28.40
C ASN A 223 1.07 8.66 27.02
N VAL A 224 1.88 8.44 25.98
CA VAL A 224 1.38 8.03 24.65
C VAL A 224 0.60 6.73 24.73
N ILE A 225 1.10 5.72 25.46
CA ILE A 225 0.41 4.43 25.65
C ILE A 225 -0.96 4.65 26.34
N ARG A 226 -1.01 5.47 27.41
CA ARG A 226 -2.27 5.78 28.10
C ARG A 226 -3.29 6.41 27.15
N LEU A 227 -2.89 7.41 26.39
CA LEU A 227 -3.76 8.13 25.44
C LEU A 227 -4.29 7.21 24.34
N LEU A 228 -3.40 6.39 23.75
CA LEU A 228 -3.80 5.44 22.72
C LEU A 228 -4.77 4.39 23.25
N ALA A 229 -4.52 3.87 24.45
CA ALA A 229 -5.35 2.85 25.06
C ALA A 229 -6.70 3.38 25.56
N ALA A 230 -6.71 4.55 26.21
CA ALA A 230 -7.94 5.12 26.79
C ALA A 230 -8.94 5.57 25.73
N TYR A 231 -8.46 6.14 24.61
CA TYR A 231 -9.31 6.78 23.59
C TYR A 231 -9.30 6.07 22.23
N GLY A 232 -8.54 5.01 22.05
CA GLY A 232 -8.45 4.33 20.77
C GLY A 232 -7.94 5.18 19.61
N LEU A 233 -7.04 6.13 19.89
CA LEU A 233 -6.49 7.10 18.92
C LEU A 233 -5.57 6.45 17.89
N ARG A 234 -5.40 7.15 16.76
CA ARG A 234 -4.21 6.96 15.93
C ARG A 234 -3.09 7.79 16.52
N GLU A 235 -1.86 7.35 16.39
CA GLU A 235 -0.70 7.96 17.05
C GLU A 235 -0.57 9.46 16.75
N TRP A 236 -0.76 9.86 15.50
CA TRP A 236 -0.66 11.27 15.10
C TRP A 236 -1.83 12.16 15.60
N GLU A 237 -2.98 11.56 15.96
CA GLU A 237 -4.13 12.31 16.48
C GLU A 237 -3.84 12.92 17.86
N ILE A 238 -2.87 12.36 18.57
CA ILE A 238 -2.41 12.90 19.88
C ILE A 238 -1.95 14.36 19.78
N ASN A 239 -1.36 14.76 18.65
CA ASN A 239 -0.94 16.15 18.41
C ASN A 239 -2.11 17.13 18.18
N HIS A 240 -3.34 16.65 18.19
CA HIS A 240 -4.53 17.44 17.90
C HIS A 240 -5.60 17.25 18.99
N LEU A 241 -5.16 16.93 20.20
CA LEU A 241 -6.02 16.80 21.36
C LEU A 241 -6.19 18.14 22.06
N GLU A 242 -7.41 18.41 22.46
CA GLU A 242 -7.83 19.58 23.22
C GLU A 242 -8.83 19.15 24.28
N VAL A 243 -8.93 19.91 25.38
CA VAL A 243 -10.04 19.78 26.32
C VAL A 243 -11.03 20.90 26.04
N ARG A 244 -12.28 20.56 25.83
CA ARG A 244 -13.40 21.50 25.59
C ARG A 244 -14.56 21.17 26.51
N GLU A 245 -15.40 22.15 26.80
CA GLU A 245 -16.67 21.90 27.49
C GLU A 245 -17.66 21.20 26.54
N ASN A 246 -18.21 20.10 26.98
CA ASN A 246 -19.26 19.39 26.24
C ASN A 246 -20.62 20.09 26.45
N HIS A 247 -21.68 19.55 25.81
CA HIS A 247 -23.04 20.07 25.89
C HIS A 247 -23.64 20.11 27.31
N LYS A 248 -22.99 19.47 28.31
CA LYS A 248 -23.35 19.48 29.73
C LYS A 248 -22.49 20.41 30.54
N GLY A 249 -21.61 21.21 29.92
CA GLY A 249 -20.66 22.09 30.62
C GLY A 249 -19.52 21.35 31.34
N GLN A 250 -19.25 20.10 30.95
CA GLN A 250 -18.20 19.29 31.58
C GLN A 250 -16.97 19.25 30.66
N PRO A 251 -15.74 19.34 31.22
CA PRO A 251 -14.52 19.19 30.44
C PRO A 251 -14.42 17.79 29.86
N GLN A 252 -14.14 17.72 28.57
CA GLN A 252 -14.04 16.47 27.83
C GLN A 252 -12.96 16.56 26.76
N MET A 253 -12.27 15.44 26.52
CA MET A 253 -11.25 15.36 25.49
C MET A 253 -11.88 15.45 24.09
N PHE A 254 -11.27 16.23 23.22
CA PHE A 254 -11.70 16.49 21.85
C PHE A 254 -10.54 16.32 20.88
N CYS A 255 -10.76 15.66 19.75
CA CYS A 255 -9.80 15.55 18.65
C CYS A 255 -10.18 16.54 17.54
N SER A 256 -9.41 17.61 17.41
CA SER A 256 -9.68 18.74 16.50
C SER A 256 -9.31 18.47 15.04
N LYS A 257 -8.76 17.28 14.73
CA LYS A 257 -8.38 16.93 13.36
C LYS A 257 -8.57 15.46 13.04
N GLY A 258 -9.41 15.16 12.08
CA GLY A 258 -9.59 13.83 11.55
C GLY A 258 -8.69 13.50 10.34
N LYS A 259 -8.51 12.23 10.02
CA LYS A 259 -7.74 11.77 8.87
C LYS A 259 -8.43 12.20 7.57
N VAL A 260 -7.70 12.85 6.67
CA VAL A 260 -8.14 13.08 5.30
C VAL A 260 -7.88 11.81 4.48
N SER A 261 -8.93 11.19 3.97
CA SER A 261 -8.82 10.07 3.03
C SER A 261 -9.31 10.49 1.65
N ALA A 262 -8.53 10.19 0.61
CA ALA A 262 -8.94 10.33 -0.77
C ALA A 262 -9.54 9.01 -1.25
N ASN A 263 -10.86 8.86 -1.17
CA ASN A 263 -11.54 7.70 -1.70
C ASN A 263 -12.44 8.11 -2.88
N ARG A 264 -12.24 7.49 -4.04
CA ARG A 264 -13.03 7.68 -5.28
C ARG A 264 -13.26 9.15 -5.68
N GLY A 265 -12.23 10.00 -5.54
CA GLY A 265 -12.30 11.40 -5.99
C GLY A 265 -12.98 12.37 -5.03
N ARG A 266 -13.36 11.94 -3.84
CA ARG A 266 -13.84 12.81 -2.77
C ARG A 266 -12.81 12.81 -1.64
N LYS A 267 -12.29 14.00 -1.29
CA LYS A 267 -11.55 14.18 -0.03
C LYS A 267 -12.59 14.07 1.08
N GLN A 268 -12.64 12.93 1.74
CA GLN A 268 -13.45 12.77 2.93
C GLN A 268 -12.51 12.95 4.13
N GLN A 269 -12.70 14.04 4.84
CA GLN A 269 -12.07 14.25 6.14
C GLN A 269 -12.92 13.52 7.18
N ASN A 270 -12.32 12.66 7.97
CA ASN A 270 -13.00 12.17 9.16
C ASN A 270 -13.30 13.37 10.04
N PRO A 271 -14.50 13.47 10.62
CA PRO A 271 -14.90 14.63 11.41
C PRO A 271 -14.01 14.80 12.65
N GLU A 272 -13.88 16.04 13.09
CA GLU A 272 -13.52 16.34 14.46
C GLU A 272 -14.50 15.63 15.38
N ARG A 273 -14.06 15.23 16.56
CA ARG A 273 -14.90 14.39 17.41
C ARG A 273 -14.58 14.49 18.89
N TRP A 274 -15.61 14.28 19.68
CA TRP A 274 -15.49 14.03 21.09
C TRP A 274 -14.87 12.68 21.35
N LEU A 275 -14.01 12.60 22.33
CA LEU A 275 -13.38 11.37 22.77
C LEU A 275 -13.96 10.97 24.13
N ILE A 276 -14.19 9.69 24.28
CA ILE A 276 -14.69 9.11 25.51
C ILE A 276 -13.68 8.05 25.93
N ASP A 277 -13.13 8.17 27.14
CA ASP A 277 -12.24 7.17 27.68
C ASP A 277 -13.03 5.93 28.09
N LEU A 278 -12.43 4.77 27.80
CA LEU A 278 -12.92 3.51 28.30
C LEU A 278 -11.93 2.98 29.33
N PRO A 279 -12.37 2.76 30.59
CA PRO A 279 -11.54 2.17 31.60
C PRO A 279 -10.95 0.84 31.16
N LEU A 280 -9.72 0.56 31.54
CA LEU A 280 -9.10 -0.74 31.37
C LEU A 280 -9.49 -1.62 32.57
N SER A 281 -9.68 -2.91 32.32
CA SER A 281 -10.02 -3.88 33.37
C SER A 281 -8.77 -4.63 33.80
N SER A 282 -8.41 -4.53 35.08
CA SER A 282 -7.51 -5.48 35.74
C SER A 282 -8.32 -6.62 36.39
N ALA A 283 -7.62 -7.57 36.99
CA ALA A 283 -8.28 -8.63 37.75
C ALA A 283 -9.07 -8.10 38.96
N GLU A 284 -8.69 -6.95 39.49
CA GLU A 284 -9.19 -6.41 40.76
C GLU A 284 -10.08 -5.18 40.56
N GLU A 285 -9.82 -4.35 39.54
CA GLU A 285 -10.51 -3.07 39.40
C GLU A 285 -10.59 -2.58 37.96
N ARG A 286 -11.42 -1.54 37.75
CA ARG A 286 -11.46 -0.75 36.51
C ARG A 286 -10.58 0.49 36.68
N ILE A 287 -9.61 0.66 35.78
CA ILE A 287 -8.62 1.71 35.82
C ILE A 287 -8.95 2.80 34.80
N SER A 288 -9.30 3.98 35.24
CA SER A 288 -9.32 5.20 34.45
C SER A 288 -8.13 6.08 34.85
N TRP A 289 -7.48 6.69 33.87
CA TRP A 289 -6.24 7.44 34.13
C TRP A 289 -6.46 8.94 34.40
N GLY A 290 -7.69 9.45 34.40
CA GLY A 290 -7.96 10.88 34.68
C GLY A 290 -7.29 11.83 33.67
N LEU A 291 -7.17 11.39 32.42
CA LEU A 291 -6.38 12.11 31.39
C LEU A 291 -6.92 13.49 31.04
N VAL A 292 -8.21 13.78 31.24
CA VAL A 292 -8.81 15.10 31.01
C VAL A 292 -8.24 16.13 31.97
N ASP A 293 -8.18 15.80 33.28
CA ASP A 293 -7.68 16.69 34.32
C ASP A 293 -6.16 16.91 34.17
N GLU A 294 -5.42 15.81 33.92
CA GLU A 294 -3.98 15.90 33.68
C GLU A 294 -3.66 16.72 32.41
N TRP A 295 -4.46 16.59 31.34
CA TRP A 295 -4.29 17.38 30.12
C TRP A 295 -4.59 18.86 30.36
N SER A 296 -5.69 19.17 31.05
CA SER A 296 -6.09 20.53 31.39
C SER A 296 -5.06 21.26 32.24
N SER A 297 -4.38 20.53 33.11
CA SER A 297 -3.29 21.05 33.97
C SER A 297 -1.91 21.05 33.32
N ASN A 298 -1.80 20.65 32.03
CA ASN A 298 -0.54 20.46 31.31
C ASN A 298 0.41 19.44 31.98
N ALA A 299 -0.12 18.49 32.73
CA ALA A 299 0.68 17.45 33.39
C ALA A 299 1.06 16.30 32.46
N VAL A 300 0.46 16.19 31.27
CA VAL A 300 0.76 15.15 30.29
C VAL A 300 1.93 15.58 29.41
N GLU A 301 3.14 15.19 29.77
CA GLU A 301 4.31 15.40 28.91
C GLU A 301 4.35 14.38 27.77
N LEU A 302 4.68 14.85 26.57
CA LEU A 302 4.78 14.04 25.35
C LEU A 302 6.20 14.08 24.76
N PRO A 303 6.58 13.06 23.95
CA PRO A 303 7.77 13.15 23.11
C PRO A 303 7.67 14.29 22.09
N ASN A 304 8.80 14.79 21.61
CA ASN A 304 8.84 15.90 20.64
C ASN A 304 8.11 15.56 19.31
N THR A 305 8.03 14.28 18.97
CA THR A 305 7.32 13.81 17.77
C THR A 305 6.48 12.60 18.14
N VAL A 306 5.18 12.69 17.92
CA VAL A 306 4.23 11.59 18.10
C VAL A 306 3.55 11.30 16.76
N ASP A 307 4.00 10.25 16.12
CA ASP A 307 3.38 9.67 14.91
C ASP A 307 3.60 8.15 14.88
N GLY A 308 2.94 7.46 13.95
CA GLY A 308 3.05 5.99 13.85
C GLY A 308 4.46 5.48 13.56
N LYS A 309 5.32 6.29 12.90
CA LYS A 309 6.70 5.93 12.62
C LYS A 309 7.58 6.06 13.87
N ALA A 310 7.49 7.19 14.56
CA ALA A 310 8.25 7.47 15.77
C ALA A 310 7.87 6.48 16.87
N PHE A 311 6.56 6.35 17.16
CA PHE A 311 6.04 5.40 18.16
C PHE A 311 6.41 3.97 17.82
N GLY A 312 6.13 3.52 16.58
CA GLY A 312 6.44 2.16 16.17
C GLY A 312 7.94 1.83 16.17
N THR A 313 8.81 2.80 15.85
CA THR A 313 10.27 2.62 15.91
C THR A 313 10.75 2.51 17.35
N TRP A 314 10.24 3.36 18.22
CA TRP A 314 10.58 3.33 19.64
C TRP A 314 10.04 2.05 20.31
N LEU A 315 8.77 1.70 20.09
CA LEU A 315 8.11 0.56 20.74
C LEU A 315 8.80 -0.77 20.38
N ARG A 316 9.16 -0.99 19.12
CA ARG A 316 9.86 -2.20 18.68
C ARG A 316 11.23 -2.43 19.32
N ARG A 317 11.80 -1.41 19.97
CA ARG A 317 13.06 -1.54 20.72
C ARG A 317 12.86 -2.00 22.16
N GLN A 318 11.61 -1.90 22.68
CA GLN A 318 11.31 -2.25 24.06
C GLN A 318 11.27 -3.77 24.21
N PRO A 319 11.93 -4.33 25.24
CA PRO A 319 11.96 -5.79 25.48
C PRO A 319 10.55 -6.35 25.70
N GLU A 320 9.72 -5.70 26.49
CA GLU A 320 8.35 -6.12 26.80
C GLU A 320 7.49 -6.20 25.53
N TRP A 321 7.67 -5.27 24.62
CA TRP A 321 6.97 -5.32 23.33
C TRP A 321 7.43 -6.49 22.46
N LYS A 322 8.72 -6.81 22.49
CA LYS A 322 9.27 -7.97 21.74
C LYS A 322 8.72 -9.28 22.29
N GLU A 323 8.57 -9.39 23.60
CA GLU A 323 7.96 -10.54 24.26
C GLU A 323 6.50 -10.71 23.83
N LEU A 324 5.71 -9.62 23.84
CA LEU A 324 4.34 -9.63 23.34
C LEU A 324 4.27 -10.04 21.86
N VAL A 325 5.15 -9.50 21.01
CA VAL A 325 5.22 -9.90 19.59
C VAL A 325 5.49 -11.39 19.47
N SER A 326 6.46 -11.93 20.21
CA SER A 326 6.80 -13.36 20.19
C SER A 326 5.64 -14.22 20.67
N LYS A 327 4.93 -13.79 21.72
CA LYS A 327 3.73 -14.46 22.26
C LYS A 327 2.64 -14.58 21.19
N TYR A 328 2.30 -13.47 20.52
CA TYR A 328 1.25 -13.46 19.51
C TYR A 328 1.67 -14.15 18.20
N ASP A 329 2.96 -14.08 17.85
CA ASP A 329 3.52 -14.82 16.71
C ASP A 329 3.39 -16.35 16.93
N ALA A 330 3.65 -16.84 18.12
CA ALA A 330 3.47 -18.24 18.48
C ALA A 330 2.00 -18.70 18.38
N GLN A 331 1.04 -17.77 18.54
CA GLN A 331 -0.39 -18.00 18.35
C GLN A 331 -0.84 -17.84 16.88
N GLY A 332 0.08 -17.61 15.95
CA GLY A 332 -0.24 -17.37 14.54
C GLY A 332 -0.87 -15.99 14.27
N GLN A 333 -0.84 -15.09 15.24
CA GLN A 333 -1.40 -13.74 15.15
C GLN A 333 -0.30 -12.72 14.85
N TYR A 334 -0.69 -11.55 14.36
CA TYR A 334 0.24 -10.48 14.04
C TYR A 334 -0.01 -9.25 14.94
N LEU A 335 0.96 -8.97 15.82
CA LEU A 335 0.92 -7.80 16.70
C LEU A 335 1.68 -6.61 16.08
N LYS A 336 1.07 -5.43 16.07
CA LYS A 336 1.65 -4.19 15.57
C LYS A 336 1.33 -3.03 16.52
N PRO A 337 2.06 -1.90 16.47
CA PRO A 337 1.80 -0.73 17.35
C PRO A 337 0.36 -0.22 17.31
N TYR A 338 -0.35 -0.41 16.23
CA TYR A 338 -1.76 -0.07 16.08
C TYR A 338 -2.71 -0.92 16.96
N ALA A 339 -2.20 -1.97 17.62
CA ALA A 339 -2.98 -2.88 18.46
C ALA A 339 -3.67 -2.18 19.65
N PHE A 340 -3.15 -1.07 20.15
CA PHE A 340 -3.83 -0.28 21.19
C PHE A 340 -5.23 0.18 20.74
N ARG A 341 -5.34 0.59 19.47
CA ARG A 341 -6.62 0.98 18.88
C ARG A 341 -7.51 -0.24 18.60
N ASP A 342 -6.91 -1.36 18.17
CA ASP A 342 -7.64 -2.62 17.99
C ASP A 342 -8.19 -3.10 19.36
N SER A 343 -7.43 -2.94 20.45
CA SER A 343 -7.85 -3.26 21.85
C SER A 343 -8.98 -2.37 22.35
N PHE A 344 -8.96 -1.08 22.02
CA PHE A 344 -10.07 -0.17 22.34
C PHE A 344 -11.38 -0.63 21.68
N SER A 345 -11.32 -1.07 20.43
CA SER A 345 -12.50 -1.62 19.74
C SER A 345 -13.03 -2.87 20.40
N VAL A 346 -12.15 -3.79 20.81
CA VAL A 346 -12.53 -5.00 21.56
C VAL A 346 -13.17 -4.61 22.89
N ARG A 347 -12.63 -3.62 23.58
CA ARG A 347 -13.16 -3.10 24.84
C ARG A 347 -14.55 -2.47 24.65
N CYS A 348 -14.77 -1.71 23.56
CA CYS A 348 -16.11 -1.24 23.22
C CYS A 348 -17.13 -2.37 23.14
N THR A 349 -16.77 -3.49 22.51
CA THR A 349 -17.64 -4.67 22.41
C THR A 349 -17.93 -5.27 23.79
N ARG A 350 -16.91 -5.42 24.66
CA ARG A 350 -17.07 -5.93 26.04
C ARG A 350 -17.98 -5.04 26.89
N TYR A 351 -17.95 -3.73 26.67
CA TYR A 351 -18.84 -2.78 27.35
C TYR A 351 -20.22 -2.68 26.70
N GLY A 352 -20.55 -3.48 25.69
CA GLY A 352 -21.83 -3.47 24.99
C GLY A 352 -22.07 -2.20 24.17
N ILE A 353 -20.99 -1.48 23.79
CA ILE A 353 -21.09 -0.25 22.96
C ILE A 353 -21.36 -0.66 21.53
N ALA A 354 -22.44 -0.13 20.94
CA ALA A 354 -22.80 -0.41 19.56
C ALA A 354 -21.70 0.03 18.57
N ASP A 355 -21.50 -0.74 17.49
CA ASP A 355 -20.51 -0.45 16.45
C ASP A 355 -20.61 0.98 15.86
N SER A 356 -21.83 1.52 15.78
CA SER A 356 -22.07 2.89 15.32
C SER A 356 -21.41 3.92 16.24
N HIS A 357 -21.60 3.79 17.55
CA HIS A 357 -21.01 4.69 18.55
C HIS A 357 -19.50 4.49 18.67
N ALA A 358 -19.03 3.24 18.69
CA ALA A 358 -17.59 2.93 18.69
C ALA A 358 -16.90 3.53 17.45
N SER A 359 -17.51 3.40 16.27
CA SER A 359 -16.97 3.95 15.02
C SER A 359 -16.92 5.48 15.02
N GLU A 360 -17.91 6.16 15.58
CA GLU A 360 -17.96 7.62 15.72
C GLU A 360 -16.81 8.11 16.61
N VAL A 361 -16.68 7.56 17.82
CA VAL A 361 -15.60 7.92 18.74
C VAL A 361 -14.23 7.61 18.16
N MET A 362 -14.09 6.51 17.42
CA MET A 362 -12.85 6.16 16.74
C MET A 362 -12.62 6.93 15.44
N GLY A 363 -13.56 7.71 14.91
CA GLY A 363 -13.42 8.53 13.72
C GLY A 363 -13.26 7.71 12.43
N HIS A 364 -14.23 6.84 12.14
CA HIS A 364 -14.39 6.12 10.86
C HIS A 364 -15.84 5.66 10.69
N SER A 365 -16.19 5.18 9.49
CA SER A 365 -17.56 4.70 9.27
C SER A 365 -17.81 3.32 9.91
N PRO A 366 -19.07 2.97 10.20
CA PRO A 366 -19.43 1.64 10.72
C PRO A 366 -18.97 0.49 9.81
N GLU A 367 -18.97 0.68 8.47
CA GLU A 367 -18.48 -0.33 7.54
C GLU A 367 -16.97 -0.56 7.69
N VAL A 368 -16.20 0.53 7.86
CA VAL A 368 -14.77 0.45 8.13
C VAL A 368 -14.53 -0.21 9.48
N HIS A 369 -15.34 0.12 10.49
CA HIS A 369 -15.24 -0.50 11.81
C HIS A 369 -15.42 -2.01 11.71
N ARG A 370 -16.55 -2.47 11.20
CA ARG A 370 -16.86 -3.89 11.03
C ARG A 370 -15.79 -4.65 10.23
N ARG A 371 -15.31 -4.07 9.12
CA ARG A 371 -14.28 -4.70 8.28
C ARG A 371 -12.91 -4.80 8.97
N SER A 372 -12.54 -3.79 9.76
CA SER A 372 -11.20 -3.67 10.32
C SER A 372 -11.04 -4.31 11.69
N TYR A 373 -12.13 -4.39 12.48
CA TYR A 373 -12.12 -4.79 13.88
C TYR A 373 -12.95 -6.04 14.17
N ARG A 374 -13.34 -6.80 13.15
CA ARG A 374 -14.14 -8.03 13.24
C ARG A 374 -13.44 -9.18 13.99
N THR A 375 -12.27 -8.99 14.53
CA THR A 375 -11.56 -9.98 15.35
C THR A 375 -12.05 -9.97 16.80
N SER A 376 -13.35 -10.24 16.99
CA SER A 376 -13.80 -10.68 18.32
C SER A 376 -13.18 -12.04 18.59
N ARG A 377 -12.47 -12.20 19.69
CA ARG A 377 -12.03 -13.50 20.18
C ARG A 377 -13.28 -14.32 20.50
N GLN A 378 -13.21 -15.62 20.31
CA GLN A 378 -14.32 -16.51 20.67
C GLN A 378 -14.71 -16.36 22.15
N GLU A 379 -13.73 -16.08 23.01
CA GLU A 379 -13.90 -15.76 24.44
C GLU A 379 -14.73 -14.48 24.64
N ASP A 380 -14.47 -13.40 23.90
CA ASP A 380 -15.23 -12.14 24.00
C ASP A 380 -16.71 -12.33 23.59
N VAL A 381 -16.98 -13.24 22.65
CA VAL A 381 -18.35 -13.60 22.24
C VAL A 381 -19.03 -14.39 23.37
N LEU A 382 -18.36 -15.37 23.95
CA LEU A 382 -18.89 -16.16 25.09
C LEU A 382 -19.17 -15.27 26.29
N ASP A 383 -18.25 -14.35 26.61
CA ASP A 383 -18.42 -13.41 27.74
C ASP A 383 -19.62 -12.47 27.49
N ALA A 384 -19.80 -11.96 26.27
CA ALA A 384 -20.95 -11.13 25.93
C ALA A 384 -22.28 -11.89 26.12
N PHE A 385 -22.35 -13.15 25.69
CA PHE A 385 -23.54 -13.98 25.88
C PHE A 385 -23.77 -14.34 27.36
N THR A 386 -22.71 -14.57 28.11
CA THR A 386 -22.80 -14.88 29.56
C THR A 386 -23.31 -13.64 30.30
N ASN A 387 -22.76 -12.47 30.05
CA ASN A 387 -23.19 -11.22 30.66
C ASN A 387 -24.66 -10.87 30.33
N ALA A 388 -25.07 -11.07 29.07
CA ALA A 388 -26.47 -10.87 28.68
C ALA A 388 -27.44 -11.77 29.40
N LYS A 389 -27.06 -13.04 29.70
CA LYS A 389 -27.87 -13.96 30.47
C LYS A 389 -27.96 -13.62 31.97
N MET A 390 -26.94 -12.93 32.51
CA MET A 390 -26.92 -12.50 33.92
C MET A 390 -27.68 -11.18 34.13
N SER A 391 -27.97 -10.44 33.04
CA SER A 391 -28.68 -9.14 33.07
C SER A 391 -30.19 -9.28 32.75
N ALA A 392 -30.66 -10.46 32.39
CA ALA A 392 -32.05 -10.82 32.13
C ALA A 392 -32.65 -11.57 33.32
#